data_97e90f25a136d56a9d917a4579501569
#
_entry.id   97e90f25a136d56a9d917a4579501569
#
_cell.length_a   1.000
_cell.length_b   1.000
_cell.length_c   1.000
_cell.angle_alpha   90.00
_cell.angle_beta   90.00
_cell.angle_gamma   90.00
#
_symmetry.space_group_name_H-M   'P 1'
#
loop_
_entity.id
_entity.type
_entity.pdbx_description
1 polymer ?
#
loop_
_entity_poly.entity_id
_entity_poly.type
_entity_poly.pdbx_seq_one_letter_code
_entity_poly.pdbx_strand_id
1 'polypeptide(L)'
;MAKAVVFFAEGTEECEALLVVDLLRRAKVEVLVASASGSREILSSHKVHITADALAEEVLPGGIPGTPNLAANKTVTDTCAAFAKAGKKVAAICAAPSVLAALGLLEGKNATAHAAFQDKLAGAHVLDTEVVVDGNITTSYGLGGAIPFALELVRQLAGEAEADRIRSAIAYRH
;
A
#
# COMPACT_ATOMS: atom_id res chain seq x y z
N MET A 1 17.60 2.28 9.98
CA MET A 1 17.14 2.12 8.59
C MET A 1 15.64 1.93 8.66
N ALA A 2 14.86 2.63 7.83
CA ALA A 2 13.42 2.47 7.79
C ALA A 2 13.06 1.08 7.22
N LYS A 3 11.94 0.52 7.69
CA LYS A 3 11.42 -0.78 7.27
C LYS A 3 9.98 -0.64 6.80
N ALA A 4 9.61 -1.40 5.78
CA ALA A 4 8.25 -1.46 5.26
C ALA A 4 7.88 -2.92 4.92
N VAL A 5 6.60 -3.23 5.06
CA VAL A 5 6.00 -4.46 4.53
C VAL A 5 5.03 -4.05 3.43
N VAL A 6 5.13 -4.68 2.28
CA VAL A 6 4.18 -4.52 1.18
C VAL A 6 3.45 -5.85 1.01
N PHE A 7 2.14 -5.82 1.25
CA PHE A 7 1.30 -7.00 1.12
C PHE A 7 0.85 -7.19 -0.33
N PHE A 8 1.08 -8.39 -0.82
CA PHE A 8 0.59 -8.87 -2.10
C PHE A 8 -0.43 -9.98 -1.87
N ALA A 9 -1.41 -10.06 -2.75
CA ALA A 9 -2.38 -11.13 -2.77
C ALA A 9 -2.60 -11.62 -4.20
N GLU A 10 -3.22 -12.77 -4.35
CA GLU A 10 -3.70 -13.24 -5.66
C GLU A 10 -4.58 -12.16 -6.30
N GLY A 11 -4.29 -11.78 -7.55
CA GLY A 11 -4.97 -10.70 -8.26
C GLY A 11 -4.53 -9.28 -7.88
N THR A 12 -3.43 -9.10 -7.14
CA THR A 12 -2.81 -7.77 -6.94
C THR A 12 -2.46 -7.15 -8.29
N GLU A 13 -2.73 -5.84 -8.47
CA GLU A 13 -2.25 -5.10 -9.63
C GLU A 13 -0.74 -4.93 -9.52
N GLU A 14 -0.02 -5.53 -10.45
CA GLU A 14 1.43 -5.70 -10.38
C GLU A 14 2.20 -4.37 -10.44
N CYS A 15 1.77 -3.43 -11.28
CA CYS A 15 2.50 -2.17 -11.45
C CYS A 15 2.33 -1.27 -10.22
N GLU A 16 1.15 -1.21 -9.62
CA GLU A 16 0.91 -0.43 -8.40
C GLU A 16 1.79 -0.91 -7.25
N ALA A 17 1.83 -2.21 -7.03
CA ALA A 17 2.54 -2.80 -5.91
C ALA A 17 4.05 -2.84 -6.14
N LEU A 18 4.52 -3.24 -7.33
CA LEU A 18 5.95 -3.31 -7.64
C LEU A 18 6.60 -1.94 -7.74
N LEU A 19 5.89 -0.89 -8.17
CA LEU A 19 6.40 0.49 -8.12
C LEU A 19 6.74 0.92 -6.69
N VAL A 20 5.87 0.61 -5.72
CA VAL A 20 6.15 0.90 -4.31
C VAL A 20 7.39 0.15 -3.85
N VAL A 21 7.50 -1.15 -4.15
CA VAL A 21 8.67 -1.97 -3.79
C VAL A 21 9.95 -1.40 -4.42
N ASP A 22 9.94 -1.10 -5.73
CA ASP A 22 11.11 -0.59 -6.45
C ASP A 22 11.59 0.74 -5.85
N LEU A 23 10.69 1.73 -5.72
CA LEU A 23 11.10 3.06 -5.27
C LEU A 23 11.56 3.06 -3.81
N LEU A 24 10.92 2.30 -2.94
CA LEU A 24 11.37 2.15 -1.55
C LEU A 24 12.72 1.44 -1.45
N ARG A 25 12.95 0.37 -2.23
CA ARG A 25 14.25 -0.31 -2.27
C ARG A 25 15.35 0.59 -2.83
N ARG A 26 15.08 1.41 -3.85
CA ARG A 26 15.99 2.47 -4.33
C ARG A 26 16.35 3.49 -3.25
N ALA A 27 15.43 3.78 -2.35
CA ALA A 27 15.63 4.64 -1.18
C ALA A 27 16.33 3.92 -0.01
N LYS A 28 16.80 2.69 -0.23
CA LYS A 28 17.44 1.86 0.80
C LYS A 28 16.55 1.60 2.02
N VAL A 29 15.23 1.69 1.86
CA VAL A 29 14.27 1.18 2.82
C VAL A 29 14.31 -0.35 2.77
N GLU A 30 14.38 -1.01 3.91
CA GLU A 30 14.27 -2.47 4.00
C GLU A 30 12.81 -2.87 3.71
N VAL A 31 12.55 -3.41 2.52
CA VAL A 31 11.20 -3.77 2.07
C VAL A 31 11.05 -5.27 2.04
N LEU A 32 10.08 -5.77 2.78
CA LEU A 32 9.61 -7.15 2.73
C LEU A 32 8.34 -7.22 1.89
N VAL A 33 8.34 -8.05 0.85
CA VAL A 33 7.15 -8.41 0.08
C VAL A 33 6.51 -9.62 0.75
N ALA A 34 5.32 -9.46 1.30
CA ALA A 34 4.62 -10.51 2.02
C ALA A 34 3.36 -10.95 1.28
N SER A 35 3.26 -12.25 0.98
CA SER A 35 2.07 -12.83 0.35
C SER A 35 0.98 -13.08 1.38
N ALA A 36 -0.21 -12.57 1.10
CA ALA A 36 -1.43 -12.82 1.84
C ALA A 36 -2.27 -13.99 1.25
N SER A 37 -1.71 -14.81 0.38
CA SER A 37 -2.43 -15.85 -0.39
C SER A 37 -2.11 -17.28 0.04
N GLY A 38 -1.44 -17.49 1.17
CA GLY A 38 -1.07 -18.85 1.63
C GLY A 38 0.00 -19.53 0.78
N SER A 39 0.52 -18.88 -0.25
CA SER A 39 1.63 -19.30 -1.10
C SER A 39 2.51 -18.09 -1.39
N ARG A 40 3.82 -18.30 -1.51
CA ARG A 40 4.73 -17.24 -1.97
C ARG A 40 4.57 -16.95 -3.46
N GLU A 41 4.08 -17.91 -4.24
CA GLU A 41 3.76 -17.71 -5.64
C GLU A 41 2.40 -17.01 -5.76
N ILE A 42 2.39 -15.87 -6.43
CA ILE A 42 1.22 -15.00 -6.62
C ILE A 42 1.03 -14.80 -8.11
N LEU A 43 -0.18 -14.97 -8.59
CA LEU A 43 -0.58 -14.58 -9.93
C LEU A 43 -1.26 -13.21 -9.86
N SER A 44 -0.67 -12.21 -10.49
CA SER A 44 -1.20 -10.84 -10.51
C SER A 44 -2.49 -10.71 -11.32
N SER A 45 -3.10 -9.52 -11.31
CA SER A 45 -4.32 -9.23 -12.08
C SER A 45 -4.16 -9.45 -13.59
N HIS A 46 -2.97 -9.21 -14.14
CA HIS A 46 -2.64 -9.40 -15.56
C HIS A 46 -1.75 -10.63 -15.80
N LYS A 47 -1.82 -11.62 -14.92
CA LYS A 47 -1.18 -12.94 -15.09
C LYS A 47 0.36 -12.91 -15.07
N VAL A 48 0.93 -11.95 -14.37
CA VAL A 48 2.37 -11.92 -14.06
C VAL A 48 2.63 -12.77 -12.82
N HIS A 49 3.57 -13.71 -12.89
CA HIS A 49 4.00 -14.49 -11.74
C HIS A 49 4.94 -13.66 -10.88
N ILE A 50 4.65 -13.58 -9.58
CA ILE A 50 5.43 -12.84 -8.59
C ILE A 50 5.73 -13.79 -7.44
N THR A 51 7.00 -13.90 -7.05
CA THR A 51 7.40 -14.66 -5.87
C THR A 51 7.64 -13.69 -4.72
N ALA A 52 6.86 -13.80 -3.64
CA ALA A 52 7.02 -13.00 -2.43
C ALA A 52 8.22 -13.45 -1.60
N ASP A 53 8.79 -12.51 -0.83
CA ASP A 53 9.92 -12.80 0.08
C ASP A 53 9.49 -13.72 1.24
N ALA A 54 8.23 -13.59 1.70
CA ALA A 54 7.67 -14.36 2.82
C ALA A 54 6.15 -14.54 2.68
N LEU A 55 5.57 -15.44 3.48
CA LEU A 55 4.13 -15.42 3.73
C LEU A 55 3.79 -14.34 4.78
N ALA A 56 2.62 -13.74 4.70
CA ALA A 56 2.16 -12.75 5.67
C ALA A 56 2.14 -13.34 7.10
N GLU A 57 1.78 -14.60 7.23
CA GLU A 57 1.74 -15.35 8.49
C GLU A 57 3.14 -15.61 9.08
N GLU A 58 4.19 -15.65 8.26
CA GLU A 58 5.59 -15.77 8.71
C GLU A 58 6.11 -14.45 9.29
N VAL A 59 5.52 -13.34 8.89
CA VAL A 59 5.91 -11.98 9.34
C VAL A 59 5.11 -11.57 10.57
N LEU A 60 3.88 -12.00 10.64
CA LEU A 60 2.91 -11.72 11.71
C LEU A 60 1.97 -12.92 11.86
N PRO A 61 1.63 -13.38 13.08
CA PRO A 61 0.76 -14.54 13.26
C PRO A 61 -0.71 -14.23 12.86
N GLY A 62 -1.27 -15.02 11.92
CA GLY A 62 -2.70 -15.00 11.51
C GLY A 62 -2.95 -14.85 10.00
N GLY A 63 -3.82 -15.65 9.38
CA GLY A 63 -3.91 -15.93 7.95
C GLY A 63 -5.16 -15.59 7.14
N ILE A 64 -5.03 -15.69 5.85
CA ILE A 64 -5.86 -15.91 4.63
C ILE A 64 -6.61 -14.72 3.95
N PRO A 65 -6.94 -14.83 2.63
CA PRO A 65 -6.37 -14.19 1.44
C PRO A 65 -7.14 -13.01 0.76
N GLY A 66 -6.49 -12.21 -0.10
CA GLY A 66 -6.80 -11.33 -1.26
C GLY A 66 -7.32 -9.89 -1.11
N THR A 67 -7.80 -8.86 -2.07
CA THR A 67 -8.39 -7.62 -1.73
C THR A 67 -9.88 -7.70 -1.26
N PRO A 68 -10.73 -8.49 -1.74
CA PRO A 68 -11.46 -9.34 -0.81
C PRO A 68 -10.52 -10.20 0.02
N ASN A 69 -9.41 -10.55 -0.55
CA ASN A 69 -8.34 -11.34 0.03
C ASN A 69 -7.48 -10.57 1.05
N LEU A 70 -7.08 -9.28 0.86
CA LEU A 70 -6.45 -8.45 1.88
C LEU A 70 -7.43 -8.07 3.01
N ALA A 71 -8.68 -7.77 2.67
CA ALA A 71 -9.74 -7.49 3.66
C ALA A 71 -10.10 -8.71 4.51
N ALA A 72 -10.05 -9.90 3.93
CA ALA A 72 -10.31 -11.16 4.62
C ALA A 72 -9.08 -11.69 5.37
N ASN A 73 -7.87 -11.21 5.03
CA ASN A 73 -6.65 -11.65 5.71
C ASN A 73 -6.50 -10.94 7.06
N LYS A 74 -6.76 -11.70 8.11
CA LYS A 74 -6.72 -11.18 9.48
C LYS A 74 -5.34 -10.59 9.85
N THR A 75 -4.26 -11.14 9.35
CA THR A 75 -2.89 -10.62 9.56
C THR A 75 -2.74 -9.23 8.94
N VAL A 76 -3.22 -9.02 7.73
CA VAL A 76 -3.17 -7.71 7.06
C VAL A 76 -4.01 -6.70 7.83
N THR A 77 -5.26 -7.04 8.14
CA THR A 77 -6.19 -6.12 8.83
C THR A 77 -5.73 -5.79 10.24
N ASP A 78 -5.28 -6.78 11.01
CA ASP A 78 -4.74 -6.57 12.36
C ASP A 78 -3.46 -5.72 12.34
N THR A 79 -2.60 -5.92 11.33
CA THR A 79 -1.38 -5.11 11.15
C THR A 79 -1.73 -3.66 10.83
N CYS A 80 -2.64 -3.42 9.89
CA CYS A 80 -3.09 -2.07 9.55
C CYS A 80 -3.67 -1.37 10.78
N ALA A 81 -4.55 -2.04 11.54
CA ALA A 81 -5.16 -1.49 12.75
C ALA A 81 -4.12 -1.21 13.84
N ALA A 82 -3.20 -2.14 14.09
CA ALA A 82 -2.15 -1.98 15.10
C ALA A 82 -1.17 -0.86 14.72
N PHE A 83 -0.77 -0.76 13.46
CA PHE A 83 0.12 0.30 12.98
C PHE A 83 -0.55 1.66 13.05
N ALA A 84 -1.80 1.77 12.60
CA ALA A 84 -2.55 3.02 12.68
C ALA A 84 -2.68 3.51 14.14
N LYS A 85 -3.05 2.60 15.07
CA LYS A 85 -3.15 2.89 16.50
C LYS A 85 -1.81 3.29 17.12
N ALA A 86 -0.72 2.71 16.67
CA ALA A 86 0.64 3.02 17.14
C ALA A 86 1.23 4.29 16.48
N GLY A 87 0.47 5.00 15.64
CA GLY A 87 0.95 6.18 14.89
C GLY A 87 1.97 5.84 13.78
N LYS A 88 2.15 4.56 13.46
CA LYS A 88 2.99 4.13 12.34
C LYS A 88 2.29 4.37 11.01
N LYS A 89 3.06 4.51 9.94
CA LYS A 89 2.52 4.76 8.61
C LYS A 89 1.76 3.55 8.07
N VAL A 90 0.57 3.83 7.53
CA VAL A 90 -0.27 2.88 6.80
C VAL A 90 -0.61 3.49 5.45
N ALA A 91 -0.48 2.70 4.40
CA ALA A 91 -0.72 3.20 3.04
C ALA A 91 -1.55 2.21 2.22
N ALA A 92 -2.39 2.73 1.34
CA ALA A 92 -3.25 1.93 0.46
C ALA A 92 -3.48 2.64 -0.88
N ILE A 93 -3.55 1.88 -1.96
CA ILE A 93 -3.75 2.40 -3.32
C ILE A 93 -4.91 1.66 -4.01
N CYS A 94 -5.56 2.30 -4.98
CA CYS A 94 -6.59 1.75 -5.85
C CYS A 94 -7.86 1.34 -5.09
N ALA A 95 -8.15 0.05 -5.01
CA ALA A 95 -9.27 -0.50 -4.23
C ALA A 95 -8.96 -0.64 -2.72
N ALA A 96 -7.67 -0.76 -2.36
CA ALA A 96 -7.26 -1.08 -1.00
C ALA A 96 -7.63 -0.03 0.08
N PRO A 97 -7.81 1.27 -0.21
CA PRO A 97 -8.36 2.21 0.78
C PRO A 97 -9.72 1.80 1.34
N SER A 98 -10.54 1.04 0.58
CA SER A 98 -11.81 0.50 1.09
C SER A 98 -11.62 -0.50 2.25
N VAL A 99 -10.48 -1.19 2.31
CA VAL A 99 -10.13 -2.07 3.44
C VAL A 99 -9.87 -1.22 4.69
N LEU A 100 -9.16 -0.10 4.55
CA LEU A 100 -8.91 0.82 5.67
C LEU A 100 -10.21 1.46 6.17
N ALA A 101 -11.13 1.81 5.25
CA ALA A 101 -12.46 2.30 5.61
C ALA A 101 -13.26 1.25 6.40
N ALA A 102 -13.28 -0.01 5.94
CA ALA A 102 -13.96 -1.10 6.62
C ALA A 102 -13.41 -1.37 8.03
N LEU A 103 -12.16 -1.01 8.30
CA LEU A 103 -11.54 -1.07 9.62
C LEU A 103 -11.80 0.19 10.48
N GLY A 104 -12.56 1.16 9.97
CA GLY A 104 -12.82 2.44 10.65
C GLY A 104 -11.62 3.39 10.68
N LEU A 105 -10.54 3.08 9.96
CA LEU A 105 -9.29 3.85 10.00
C LEU A 105 -9.38 5.16 9.21
N LEU A 106 -10.40 5.32 8.37
CA LEU A 106 -10.63 6.53 7.57
C LEU A 106 -11.71 7.45 8.15
N GLU A 107 -12.27 7.14 9.32
CA GLU A 107 -13.33 7.95 9.93
C GLU A 107 -12.85 9.38 10.18
N GLY A 108 -13.57 10.37 9.59
CA GLY A 108 -13.24 11.79 9.66
C GLY A 108 -11.96 12.23 8.94
N LYS A 109 -11.34 11.35 8.16
CA LYS A 109 -10.10 11.62 7.43
C LYS A 109 -10.35 11.95 5.97
N ASN A 110 -9.44 12.73 5.39
CA ASN A 110 -9.34 12.88 3.95
C ASN A 110 -8.71 11.60 3.36
N ALA A 111 -9.30 11.13 2.26
CA ALA A 111 -8.79 9.93 1.56
C ALA A 111 -9.14 9.97 0.07
N THR A 112 -8.46 9.16 -0.72
CA THR A 112 -8.80 8.90 -2.12
C THR A 112 -8.74 7.41 -2.40
N ALA A 113 -9.43 6.96 -3.44
CA ALA A 113 -9.39 5.59 -3.95
C ALA A 113 -9.74 5.61 -5.45
N HIS A 114 -9.58 4.46 -6.11
CA HIS A 114 -10.07 4.27 -7.47
C HIS A 114 -11.57 4.62 -7.54
N ALA A 115 -11.99 5.29 -8.61
CA ALA A 115 -13.35 5.81 -8.77
C ALA A 115 -14.46 4.77 -8.47
N ALA A 116 -14.24 3.50 -8.87
CA ALA A 116 -15.16 2.40 -8.60
C ALA A 116 -15.23 1.95 -7.11
N PHE A 117 -14.44 2.55 -6.22
CA PHE A 117 -14.36 2.21 -4.80
C PHE A 117 -14.52 3.41 -3.87
N GLN A 118 -14.71 4.61 -4.41
CA GLN A 118 -14.91 5.82 -3.61
C GLN A 118 -16.16 5.75 -2.74
N ASP A 119 -17.23 5.13 -3.24
CA ASP A 119 -18.49 4.88 -2.49
C ASP A 119 -18.30 3.94 -1.28
N LYS A 120 -17.19 3.21 -1.23
CA LYS A 120 -16.83 2.28 -0.15
C LYS A 120 -15.93 2.91 0.92
N LEU A 121 -15.59 4.19 0.79
CA LEU A 121 -14.80 4.93 1.80
C LEU A 121 -15.70 5.52 2.89
N ALA A 122 -16.51 4.67 3.53
CA ALA A 122 -17.41 5.10 4.59
C ALA A 122 -16.66 5.88 5.69
N GLY A 123 -17.22 7.02 6.09
CA GLY A 123 -16.67 7.90 7.11
C GLY A 123 -15.55 8.83 6.64
N ALA A 124 -15.01 8.66 5.43
CA ALA A 124 -13.97 9.53 4.88
C ALA A 124 -14.51 10.75 4.13
N HIS A 125 -13.72 11.81 4.09
CA HIS A 125 -13.89 12.93 3.14
C HIS A 125 -13.12 12.55 1.87
N VAL A 126 -13.83 12.12 0.83
CA VAL A 126 -13.23 11.66 -0.42
C VAL A 126 -12.74 12.84 -1.24
N LEU A 127 -11.47 12.83 -1.61
CA LEU A 127 -10.82 13.85 -2.45
C LEU A 127 -10.46 13.25 -3.82
N ASP A 128 -10.65 14.04 -4.87
CA ASP A 128 -10.24 13.70 -6.24
C ASP A 128 -8.81 14.17 -6.49
N THR A 129 -7.86 13.50 -5.87
CA THR A 129 -6.41 13.79 -5.98
C THR A 129 -5.61 12.51 -6.08
N GLU A 130 -4.42 12.60 -6.70
CA GLU A 130 -3.55 11.42 -6.93
C GLU A 130 -3.12 10.76 -5.64
N VAL A 131 -2.78 11.57 -4.63
CA VAL A 131 -2.31 11.10 -3.33
C VAL A 131 -2.90 11.98 -2.23
N VAL A 132 -3.39 11.35 -1.18
CA VAL A 132 -3.87 12.01 0.03
C VAL A 132 -3.09 11.50 1.23
N VAL A 133 -2.54 12.42 2.01
CA VAL A 133 -1.91 12.13 3.31
C VAL A 133 -2.74 12.78 4.40
N ASP A 134 -3.24 11.98 5.33
CA ASP A 134 -3.95 12.46 6.51
C ASP A 134 -3.39 11.78 7.77
N GLY A 135 -2.58 12.50 8.51
CA GLY A 135 -1.87 11.99 9.67
C GLY A 135 -0.86 10.89 9.31
N ASN A 136 -1.13 9.69 9.72
CA ASN A 136 -0.28 8.54 9.45
C ASN A 136 -0.84 7.62 8.34
N ILE A 137 -1.92 8.04 7.66
CA ILE A 137 -2.52 7.28 6.56
C ILE A 137 -2.25 7.99 5.23
N THR A 138 -1.84 7.20 4.23
CA THR A 138 -1.61 7.68 2.86
C THR A 138 -2.45 6.83 1.90
N THR A 139 -3.24 7.48 1.05
CA THR A 139 -4.07 6.80 0.05
C THR A 139 -3.82 7.34 -1.35
N SER A 140 -4.04 6.50 -2.38
CA SER A 140 -3.95 6.89 -3.79
C SER A 140 -5.04 6.22 -4.63
N TYR A 141 -5.40 6.87 -5.74
CA TYR A 141 -6.55 6.44 -6.54
C TYR A 141 -6.27 5.27 -7.49
N GLY A 142 -5.01 4.90 -7.73
CA GLY A 142 -4.69 3.77 -8.60
C GLY A 142 -3.44 3.97 -9.45
N LEU A 143 -3.30 3.16 -10.50
CA LEU A 143 -2.09 3.07 -11.31
C LEU A 143 -1.56 4.43 -11.81
N GLY A 144 -2.44 5.34 -12.25
CA GLY A 144 -2.04 6.69 -12.67
C GLY A 144 -1.35 7.50 -11.57
N GLY A 145 -1.68 7.24 -10.30
CA GLY A 145 -1.07 7.86 -9.11
C GLY A 145 0.04 7.03 -8.46
N ALA A 146 0.44 5.89 -9.03
CA ALA A 146 1.36 4.96 -8.37
C ALA A 146 2.77 5.54 -8.16
N ILE A 147 3.30 6.31 -9.12
CA ILE A 147 4.60 6.97 -9.00
C ILE A 147 4.56 8.05 -7.90
N PRO A 148 3.65 9.05 -7.95
CA PRO A 148 3.58 10.04 -6.87
C PRO A 148 3.27 9.42 -5.51
N PHE A 149 2.45 8.36 -5.44
CA PHE A 149 2.21 7.61 -4.21
C PHE A 149 3.50 6.98 -3.65
N ALA A 150 4.26 6.27 -4.48
CA ALA A 150 5.51 5.64 -4.06
C ALA A 150 6.57 6.69 -3.65
N LEU A 151 6.67 7.81 -4.37
CA LEU A 151 7.57 8.93 -4.02
C LEU A 151 7.16 9.57 -2.68
N GLU A 152 5.86 9.71 -2.42
CA GLU A 152 5.38 10.21 -1.14
C GLU A 152 5.76 9.27 0.02
N LEU A 153 5.67 7.95 -0.19
CA LEU A 153 6.13 6.97 0.81
C LEU A 153 7.64 7.04 1.03
N VAL A 154 8.42 7.25 -0.03
CA VAL A 154 9.88 7.52 0.09
C VAL A 154 10.11 8.77 0.93
N ARG A 155 9.40 9.87 0.65
CA ARG A 155 9.50 11.12 1.41
C ARG A 155 9.24 10.91 2.90
N GLN A 156 8.21 10.14 3.24
CA GLN A 156 7.84 9.86 4.63
C GLN A 156 8.84 8.96 5.37
N LEU A 157 9.52 8.04 4.67
CA LEU A 157 10.38 7.01 5.26
C LEU A 157 11.87 7.35 5.17
N ALA A 158 12.29 8.11 4.16
CA ALA A 158 13.69 8.40 3.86
C ALA A 158 14.00 9.91 3.72
N GLY A 159 12.97 10.76 3.72
CA GLY A 159 13.08 12.21 3.65
C GLY A 159 12.96 12.80 2.25
N GLU A 160 12.74 14.11 2.18
CA GLU A 160 12.49 14.87 0.95
C GLU A 160 13.64 14.76 -0.06
N ALA A 161 14.87 14.94 0.40
CA ALA A 161 16.05 14.89 -0.48
C ALA A 161 16.19 13.53 -1.18
N GLU A 162 15.81 12.44 -0.52
CA GLU A 162 15.86 11.11 -1.11
C GLU A 162 14.72 10.91 -2.12
N ALA A 163 13.53 11.43 -1.84
CA ALA A 163 12.42 11.41 -2.81
C ALA A 163 12.78 12.18 -4.09
N ASP A 164 13.40 13.36 -3.97
CA ASP A 164 13.85 14.16 -5.12
C ASP A 164 14.96 13.47 -5.91
N ARG A 165 15.89 12.84 -5.23
CA ARG A 165 16.93 12.03 -5.88
C ARG A 165 16.32 10.89 -6.70
N ILE A 166 15.33 10.18 -6.14
CA ILE A 166 14.67 9.08 -6.83
C ILE A 166 13.80 9.60 -7.96
N ARG A 167 13.02 10.67 -7.75
CA ARG A 167 12.24 11.32 -8.82
C ARG A 167 13.10 11.63 -10.05
N SER A 168 14.29 12.21 -9.81
CA SER A 168 15.24 12.49 -10.88
C SER A 168 15.79 11.22 -11.53
N ALA A 169 16.14 10.22 -10.72
CA ALA A 169 16.72 8.97 -11.22
C ALA A 169 15.76 8.14 -12.09
N ILE A 170 14.44 8.22 -11.83
CA ILE A 170 13.41 7.57 -12.66
C ILE A 170 12.89 8.46 -13.79
N ALA A 171 13.47 9.65 -13.97
CA ALA A 171 13.07 10.63 -14.99
C ALA A 171 11.59 11.09 -14.86
N TYR A 172 11.01 11.06 -13.66
CA TYR A 172 9.65 11.55 -13.42
C TYR A 172 9.64 13.08 -13.38
N ARG A 173 8.79 13.73 -14.22
CA ARG A 173 8.83 15.17 -14.50
C ARG A 173 7.56 15.93 -14.12
N HIS A 174 6.67 15.32 -13.35
CA HIS A 174 5.41 15.92 -12.88
C HIS A 174 5.45 16.32 -11.40
#